data_551bdfdb0b55636a94cc5bee66d64547
#
_entry.id   551bdfdb0b55636a94cc5bee66d64547
#
_cell.length_a   1.000
_cell.length_b   1.000
_cell.length_c   1.000
_cell.angle_alpha   90.00
_cell.angle_beta   90.00
_cell.angle_gamma   90.00
#
_symmetry.space_group_name_H-M   'P 1'
#
loop_
_entity.id
_entity.type
_entity.pdbx_description
1 polymer ?
#
loop_
_entity_poly.entity_id
_entity_poly.type
_entity_poly.pdbx_seq_one_letter_code
_entity_poly.pdbx_strand_id
1 'polypeptide(L)'
;MIDFNEYKTYFDTYAARYDKADGRVALKIVHTYAVVSVMETLCRLRCLPPHTAGLALLCALFHDIGRFEQLKQYDTFLDHKSVDHASLSCKVLRENHVLDRLPETDREAVLTAIENHNKLRIDPTVTAAASSCPDDAQSLGAPGPCCSAGEVLELCRLIRDADKCDIFRVFATDDMTDVVGASEEEISRETITPEVMEALRKHASVDRRARKTHLDQWISFLCFVFDLNYRESIQIVKEQGYYKKPFARTDFKDPAAKALVREALEAVDLYMETFGETIPGALREFFQAPPKMA
;
A
#
# COMPACT_ATOMS: atom_id res chain seq x y z
N MET A 1 7.63 17.03 -18.41
CA MET A 1 8.16 15.86 -17.66
C MET A 1 8.07 16.22 -16.19
N ILE A 2 7.59 15.32 -15.34
CA ILE A 2 7.45 15.54 -13.90
C ILE A 2 8.83 15.49 -13.26
N ASP A 3 9.22 16.56 -12.55
CA ASP A 3 10.47 16.57 -11.76
C ASP A 3 10.20 15.97 -10.38
N PHE A 4 10.41 14.67 -10.24
CA PHE A 4 10.16 13.94 -8.99
C PHE A 4 11.02 14.45 -7.82
N ASN A 5 12.25 14.96 -8.09
CA ASN A 5 13.14 15.44 -7.03
C ASN A 5 12.59 16.70 -6.34
N GLU A 6 11.89 17.56 -7.07
CA GLU A 6 11.23 18.72 -6.48
C GLU A 6 10.15 18.28 -5.45
N TYR A 7 9.31 17.31 -5.83
CA TYR A 7 8.27 16.77 -4.94
C TYR A 7 8.85 16.02 -3.74
N LYS A 8 9.95 15.28 -3.96
CA LYS A 8 10.70 14.62 -2.89
C LYS A 8 11.22 15.64 -1.87
N THR A 9 11.82 16.74 -2.35
CA THR A 9 12.31 17.82 -1.49
C THR A 9 11.17 18.45 -0.68
N TYR A 10 10.00 18.61 -1.30
CA TYR A 10 8.82 19.09 -0.59
C TYR A 10 8.42 18.11 0.53
N PHE A 11 8.31 16.81 0.23
CA PHE A 11 7.97 15.78 1.23
C PHE A 11 8.96 15.79 2.40
N ASP A 12 10.27 15.82 2.12
CA ASP A 12 11.31 15.87 3.14
C ASP A 12 11.17 17.10 4.05
N THR A 13 10.91 18.27 3.45
CA THR A 13 10.69 19.52 4.18
C THR A 13 9.40 19.47 5.02
N TYR A 14 8.35 18.84 4.48
CA TYR A 14 7.08 18.68 5.20
C TYR A 14 7.26 17.73 6.39
N ALA A 15 7.84 16.56 6.18
CA ALA A 15 8.07 15.56 7.21
C ALA A 15 9.03 16.07 8.32
N ALA A 16 9.98 16.96 7.98
CA ALA A 16 10.90 17.57 8.95
C ALA A 16 10.22 18.50 9.96
N ARG A 17 8.94 18.83 9.78
CA ARG A 17 8.15 19.62 10.75
C ARG A 17 7.67 18.79 11.94
N TYR A 18 7.83 17.47 11.89
CA TYR A 18 7.38 16.50 12.88
C TYR A 18 8.56 15.85 13.59
N ASP A 19 8.34 15.44 14.84
CA ASP A 19 9.41 14.88 15.67
C ASP A 19 9.83 13.49 15.15
N LYS A 20 11.01 13.41 14.54
CA LYS A 20 11.58 12.15 14.05
C LYS A 20 12.04 11.19 15.15
N ALA A 21 12.11 11.66 16.42
CA ALA A 21 12.34 10.78 17.56
C ALA A 21 11.09 9.97 17.93
N ASP A 22 9.90 10.39 17.51
CA ASP A 22 8.70 9.55 17.56
C ASP A 22 8.85 8.41 16.55
N GLY A 23 8.94 7.16 17.02
CA GLY A 23 9.07 5.97 16.17
C GLY A 23 7.97 5.86 15.12
N ARG A 24 6.76 6.36 15.41
CA ARG A 24 5.63 6.36 14.47
C ARG A 24 5.86 7.33 13.30
N VAL A 25 6.47 8.49 13.54
CA VAL A 25 6.89 9.44 12.50
C VAL A 25 8.00 8.82 11.65
N ALA A 26 9.03 8.26 12.29
CA ALA A 26 10.13 7.59 11.61
C ALA A 26 9.62 6.43 10.74
N LEU A 27 8.72 5.59 11.25
CA LEU A 27 8.08 4.51 10.53
C LEU A 27 7.41 5.01 9.24
N LYS A 28 6.65 6.12 9.31
CA LYS A 28 5.95 6.65 8.14
C LYS A 28 6.89 7.24 7.08
N ILE A 29 8.01 7.83 7.47
CA ILE A 29 9.03 8.28 6.52
C ILE A 29 9.65 7.08 5.81
N VAL A 30 10.06 6.05 6.54
CA VAL A 30 10.65 4.83 5.97
C VAL A 30 9.65 4.11 5.06
N HIS A 31 8.42 3.95 5.51
CA HIS A 31 7.33 3.35 4.72
C HIS A 31 7.10 4.10 3.41
N THR A 32 6.97 5.42 3.43
CA THR A 32 6.77 6.21 2.21
C THR A 32 7.88 5.96 1.17
N TYR A 33 9.14 5.97 1.58
CA TYR A 33 10.24 5.71 0.65
C TYR A 33 10.32 4.27 0.17
N ALA A 34 9.94 3.32 1.00
CA ALA A 34 9.85 1.93 0.59
C ALA A 34 8.70 1.71 -0.42
N VAL A 35 7.55 2.36 -0.23
CA VAL A 35 6.44 2.36 -1.20
C VAL A 35 6.88 3.00 -2.53
N VAL A 36 7.63 4.10 -2.50
CA VAL A 36 8.23 4.70 -3.72
C VAL A 36 9.14 3.69 -4.43
N SER A 37 10.01 3.00 -3.71
CA SER A 37 10.91 1.99 -4.30
C SER A 37 10.15 0.80 -4.92
N VAL A 38 9.08 0.33 -4.26
CA VAL A 38 8.19 -0.69 -4.84
C VAL A 38 7.51 -0.15 -6.09
N MET A 39 7.02 1.09 -6.06
CA MET A 39 6.37 1.72 -7.22
C MET A 39 7.33 1.87 -8.41
N GLU A 40 8.59 2.29 -8.18
CA GLU A 40 9.62 2.33 -9.23
C GLU A 40 9.82 0.96 -9.88
N THR A 41 9.83 -0.08 -9.06
CA THR A 41 9.95 -1.47 -9.53
C THR A 41 8.75 -1.87 -10.37
N LEU A 42 7.53 -1.60 -9.90
CA LEU A 42 6.30 -1.88 -10.65
C LEU A 42 6.25 -1.13 -11.98
N CYS A 43 6.56 0.17 -11.99
CA CYS A 43 6.60 0.97 -13.21
C CYS A 43 7.54 0.38 -14.25
N ARG A 44 8.73 -0.08 -13.82
CA ARG A 44 9.72 -0.70 -14.70
C ARG A 44 9.27 -2.07 -15.20
N LEU A 45 8.78 -2.95 -14.32
CA LEU A 45 8.33 -4.30 -14.69
C LEU A 45 7.15 -4.26 -15.67
N ARG A 46 6.27 -3.29 -15.49
CA ARG A 46 5.09 -3.09 -16.33
C ARG A 46 5.38 -2.23 -17.58
N CYS A 47 6.61 -1.74 -17.73
CA CYS A 47 7.01 -0.86 -18.83
C CYS A 47 6.09 0.36 -18.99
N LEU A 48 5.71 1.00 -17.88
CA LEU A 48 4.79 2.13 -17.92
C LEU A 48 5.36 3.32 -18.70
N PRO A 49 4.52 4.08 -19.43
CA PRO A 49 4.94 5.31 -20.06
C PRO A 49 5.54 6.28 -19.04
N PRO A 50 6.57 7.07 -19.40
CA PRO A 50 7.27 7.97 -18.46
C PRO A 50 6.34 8.96 -17.74
N HIS A 51 5.26 9.40 -18.38
CA HIS A 51 4.26 10.28 -17.78
C HIS A 51 3.48 9.56 -16.67
N THR A 52 2.87 8.43 -17.00
CA THR A 52 2.12 7.59 -16.05
C THR A 52 2.99 7.12 -14.89
N ALA A 53 4.25 6.73 -15.17
CA ALA A 53 5.21 6.38 -14.13
C ALA A 53 5.50 7.56 -13.18
N GLY A 54 5.65 8.78 -13.73
CA GLY A 54 5.81 9.98 -12.91
C GLY A 54 4.63 10.24 -11.99
N LEU A 55 3.39 10.12 -12.48
CA LEU A 55 2.18 10.26 -11.65
C LEU A 55 2.07 9.15 -10.59
N ALA A 56 2.41 7.92 -10.95
CA ALA A 56 2.43 6.80 -10.00
C ALA A 56 3.43 7.02 -8.85
N LEU A 57 4.60 7.56 -9.15
CA LEU A 57 5.59 7.93 -8.13
C LEU A 57 5.09 9.03 -7.20
N LEU A 58 4.34 10.02 -7.72
CA LEU A 58 3.70 11.03 -6.87
C LEU A 58 2.62 10.43 -5.97
N CYS A 59 1.83 9.49 -6.48
CA CYS A 59 0.88 8.74 -5.65
C CYS A 59 1.61 8.03 -4.51
N ALA A 60 2.71 7.34 -4.79
CA ALA A 60 3.50 6.64 -3.79
C ALA A 60 4.11 7.58 -2.74
N LEU A 61 4.65 8.72 -3.18
CA LEU A 61 5.29 9.70 -2.29
C LEU A 61 4.29 10.36 -1.33
N PHE A 62 3.07 10.58 -1.78
CA PHE A 62 2.11 11.41 -1.05
C PHE A 62 0.91 10.67 -0.46
N HIS A 63 0.75 9.34 -0.69
CA HIS A 63 -0.43 8.61 -0.24
C HIS A 63 -0.70 8.77 1.26
N ASP A 64 0.34 8.78 2.05
CA ASP A 64 0.30 8.81 3.52
C ASP A 64 0.77 10.15 4.13
N ILE A 65 0.91 11.24 3.34
CA ILE A 65 1.37 12.54 3.85
C ILE A 65 0.44 13.09 4.95
N GLY A 66 -0.83 12.76 4.92
CA GLY A 66 -1.81 13.12 5.95
C GLY A 66 -1.59 12.42 7.30
N ARG A 67 -0.83 11.30 7.34
CA ARG A 67 -0.53 10.59 8.58
C ARG A 67 0.26 11.42 9.60
N PHE A 68 1.10 12.32 9.12
CA PHE A 68 1.84 13.24 10.00
C PHE A 68 0.90 14.16 10.75
N GLU A 69 -0.08 14.78 10.05
CA GLU A 69 -1.10 15.62 10.70
C GLU A 69 -2.08 14.79 11.54
N GLN A 70 -2.46 13.59 11.10
CA GLN A 70 -3.30 12.68 11.87
C GLN A 70 -2.66 12.38 13.22
N LEU A 71 -1.38 12.00 13.23
CA LEU A 71 -0.64 11.70 14.46
C LEU A 71 -0.55 12.93 15.37
N LYS A 72 -0.22 14.10 14.82
CA LYS A 72 -0.12 15.35 15.58
C LYS A 72 -1.43 15.77 16.21
N GLN A 73 -2.57 15.61 15.52
CA GLN A 73 -3.88 16.07 15.98
C GLN A 73 -4.57 15.07 16.89
N TYR A 74 -4.37 13.77 16.68
CA TYR A 74 -5.16 12.70 17.32
C TYR A 74 -4.30 11.66 18.06
N ASP A 75 -2.98 11.76 17.99
CA ASP A 75 -2.03 10.81 18.61
C ASP A 75 -2.29 9.33 18.26
N THR A 76 -2.83 9.08 17.07
CA THR A 76 -3.15 7.72 16.60
C THR A 76 -3.18 7.63 15.07
N PHE A 77 -2.88 6.43 14.54
CA PHE A 77 -3.09 6.08 13.13
C PHE A 77 -4.43 5.35 12.88
N LEU A 78 -5.27 5.18 13.89
CA LEU A 78 -6.54 4.48 13.75
C LEU A 78 -7.61 5.42 13.19
N ASP A 79 -7.92 5.28 11.90
CA ASP A 79 -8.88 6.14 11.20
C ASP A 79 -10.24 6.23 11.91
N HIS A 80 -10.72 5.09 12.46
CA HIS A 80 -12.00 5.05 13.17
C HIS A 80 -12.00 5.79 14.53
N LYS A 81 -10.82 6.17 15.04
CA LYS A 81 -10.66 6.98 16.25
C LYS A 81 -10.26 8.43 15.94
N SER A 82 -10.10 8.77 14.67
CA SER A 82 -9.62 10.08 14.22
C SER A 82 -10.31 10.52 12.93
N VAL A 83 -9.58 10.50 11.82
CA VAL A 83 -10.04 10.88 10.48
C VAL A 83 -9.51 9.89 9.45
N ASP A 84 -10.16 9.82 8.30
CA ASP A 84 -9.63 9.05 7.17
C ASP A 84 -8.33 9.69 6.67
N HIS A 85 -7.24 8.93 6.70
CA HIS A 85 -5.90 9.46 6.39
C HIS A 85 -5.71 9.74 4.90
N ALA A 86 -6.40 9.01 4.01
CA ALA A 86 -6.32 9.25 2.58
C ALA A 86 -6.98 10.58 2.21
N SER A 87 -8.17 10.84 2.76
CA SER A 87 -8.84 12.15 2.64
C SER A 87 -8.01 13.27 3.26
N LEU A 88 -7.38 13.02 4.41
CA LEU A 88 -6.49 14.00 5.04
C LEU A 88 -5.23 14.25 4.19
N SER A 89 -4.67 13.22 3.52
CA SER A 89 -3.57 13.38 2.58
C SER A 89 -3.96 14.28 1.41
N CYS A 90 -5.11 14.04 0.80
CA CYS A 90 -5.65 14.90 -0.26
C CYS A 90 -5.87 16.34 0.21
N LYS A 91 -6.38 16.52 1.43
CA LYS A 91 -6.55 17.85 2.05
C LYS A 91 -5.21 18.57 2.20
N VAL A 92 -4.21 17.91 2.77
CA VAL A 92 -2.85 18.47 2.95
C VAL A 92 -2.27 18.90 1.61
N LEU A 93 -2.39 18.08 0.56
CA LEU A 93 -1.88 18.40 -0.77
C LEU A 93 -2.56 19.62 -1.39
N ARG A 94 -3.88 19.73 -1.26
CA ARG A 94 -4.66 20.89 -1.76
C ARG A 94 -4.34 22.16 -1.01
N GLU A 95 -4.36 22.15 0.34
CA GLU A 95 -4.13 23.33 1.18
C GLU A 95 -2.71 23.88 1.06
N ASN A 96 -1.72 23.03 0.73
CA ASN A 96 -0.34 23.46 0.55
C ASN A 96 0.03 23.65 -0.93
N HIS A 97 -0.91 23.55 -1.86
CA HIS A 97 -0.70 23.79 -3.30
C HIS A 97 0.41 22.91 -3.92
N VAL A 98 0.58 21.68 -3.39
CA VAL A 98 1.73 20.80 -3.72
C VAL A 98 1.70 20.38 -5.17
N LEU A 99 0.51 20.09 -5.70
CA LEU A 99 0.34 19.56 -7.06
C LEU A 99 -0.10 20.61 -8.10
N ASP A 100 -0.12 21.92 -7.73
CA ASP A 100 -0.67 22.97 -8.60
C ASP A 100 0.11 23.20 -9.90
N ARG A 101 1.35 22.71 -9.99
CA ARG A 101 2.15 22.75 -11.21
C ARG A 101 1.78 21.67 -12.23
N LEU A 102 1.01 20.66 -11.81
CA LEU A 102 0.49 19.64 -12.70
C LEU A 102 -0.71 20.20 -13.49
N PRO A 103 -0.96 19.71 -14.71
CA PRO A 103 -2.25 19.88 -15.36
C PRO A 103 -3.37 19.43 -14.43
N GLU A 104 -4.53 20.08 -14.52
CA GLU A 104 -5.67 19.78 -13.63
C GLU A 104 -6.08 18.30 -13.67
N THR A 105 -6.10 17.71 -14.86
CA THR A 105 -6.42 16.28 -15.04
C THR A 105 -5.46 15.36 -14.33
N ASP A 106 -4.16 15.65 -14.39
CA ASP A 106 -3.11 14.86 -13.74
C ASP A 106 -3.17 15.02 -12.22
N ARG A 107 -3.41 16.26 -11.74
CA ARG A 107 -3.59 16.56 -10.33
C ARG A 107 -4.76 15.78 -9.74
N GLU A 108 -5.93 15.82 -10.40
CA GLU A 108 -7.12 15.10 -9.94
C GLU A 108 -6.94 13.58 -10.05
N ALA A 109 -6.19 13.07 -11.03
CA ALA A 109 -5.84 11.67 -11.12
C ALA A 109 -5.01 11.19 -9.92
N VAL A 110 -3.97 11.94 -9.55
CA VAL A 110 -3.13 11.64 -8.36
C VAL A 110 -3.98 11.70 -7.08
N LEU A 111 -4.79 12.73 -6.90
CA LEU A 111 -5.66 12.88 -5.73
C LEU A 111 -6.68 11.76 -5.64
N THR A 112 -7.29 11.37 -6.77
CA THR A 112 -8.24 10.24 -6.84
C THR A 112 -7.56 8.93 -6.45
N ALA A 113 -6.33 8.69 -6.93
CA ALA A 113 -5.60 7.49 -6.58
C ALA A 113 -5.26 7.46 -5.07
N ILE A 114 -4.81 8.58 -4.51
CA ILE A 114 -4.53 8.71 -3.08
C ILE A 114 -5.81 8.49 -2.26
N GLU A 115 -6.94 9.11 -2.62
CA GLU A 115 -8.23 8.95 -1.93
C GLU A 115 -8.75 7.50 -1.91
N ASN A 116 -8.32 6.68 -2.89
CA ASN A 116 -8.76 5.29 -3.04
C ASN A 116 -7.79 4.24 -2.50
N HIS A 117 -6.59 4.62 -2.02
CA HIS A 117 -5.56 3.63 -1.68
C HIS A 117 -5.93 2.78 -0.46
N ASN A 118 -6.61 3.36 0.55
CA ASN A 118 -6.97 2.71 1.81
C ASN A 118 -8.37 2.08 1.82
N LYS A 119 -9.19 2.29 0.78
CA LYS A 119 -10.56 1.75 0.71
C LYS A 119 -10.54 0.24 0.51
N LEU A 120 -11.54 -0.45 1.05
CA LEU A 120 -11.69 -1.90 0.84
C LEU A 120 -11.81 -2.23 -0.66
N ARG A 121 -12.49 -1.37 -1.43
CA ARG A 121 -12.60 -1.44 -2.89
C ARG A 121 -12.41 -0.05 -3.48
N ILE A 122 -11.82 0.03 -4.67
CA ILE A 122 -11.79 1.28 -5.44
C ILE A 122 -13.24 1.75 -5.68
N ASP A 123 -13.44 3.05 -5.58
CA ASP A 123 -14.77 3.66 -5.76
C ASP A 123 -15.41 3.19 -7.09
N PRO A 124 -16.67 2.72 -7.07
CA PRO A 124 -17.35 2.25 -8.27
C PRO A 124 -17.43 3.30 -9.39
N THR A 125 -17.42 4.58 -9.06
CA THR A 125 -17.42 5.65 -10.07
C THR A 125 -16.15 5.66 -10.91
N VAL A 126 -14.98 5.40 -10.28
CA VAL A 126 -13.69 5.29 -10.98
C VAL A 126 -13.68 4.08 -11.90
N THR A 127 -14.15 2.93 -11.42
CA THR A 127 -14.19 1.70 -12.22
C THR A 127 -15.20 1.79 -13.37
N ALA A 128 -16.36 2.40 -13.15
CA ALA A 128 -17.37 2.61 -14.18
C ALA A 128 -16.88 3.58 -15.26
N ALA A 129 -16.22 4.69 -14.88
CA ALA A 129 -15.65 5.64 -15.82
C ALA A 129 -14.60 4.98 -16.73
N ALA A 130 -13.72 4.14 -16.16
CA ALA A 130 -12.74 3.39 -16.94
C ALA A 130 -13.37 2.37 -17.90
N SER A 131 -14.47 1.72 -17.49
CA SER A 131 -15.16 0.73 -18.33
C SER A 131 -15.99 1.36 -19.48
N SER A 132 -16.35 2.63 -19.36
CA SER A 132 -17.13 3.35 -20.38
C SER A 132 -16.28 4.08 -21.43
N CYS A 133 -14.96 4.16 -21.25
CA CYS A 133 -14.05 4.67 -22.28
C CYS A 133 -13.67 3.54 -23.23
N PRO A 134 -13.96 3.63 -24.56
CA PRO A 134 -13.46 2.68 -25.53
C PRO A 134 -11.93 2.77 -25.59
N ASP A 135 -11.27 1.60 -25.67
CA ASP A 135 -9.79 1.47 -25.77
C ASP A 135 -9.18 2.23 -26.98
N ASP A 136 -10.03 2.66 -27.93
CA ASP A 136 -9.64 3.30 -29.21
C ASP A 136 -9.66 4.83 -29.20
N ALA A 137 -9.87 5.50 -28.05
CA ALA A 137 -9.81 6.96 -28.00
C ALA A 137 -8.35 7.49 -27.97
N GLN A 138 -7.51 7.03 -28.88
CA GLN A 138 -6.43 7.85 -29.43
C GLN A 138 -7.06 8.97 -30.25
N SER A 139 -7.68 9.93 -29.57
CA SER A 139 -8.28 11.09 -30.22
C SER A 139 -7.18 11.92 -30.87
N LEU A 140 -7.16 11.83 -32.18
CA LEU A 140 -6.48 12.74 -33.08
C LEU A 140 -6.71 14.20 -32.62
N GLY A 141 -5.69 14.83 -32.05
CA GLY A 141 -5.56 16.28 -32.06
C GLY A 141 -5.79 17.06 -30.77
N ALA A 142 -5.81 16.47 -29.57
CA ALA A 142 -5.77 17.25 -28.33
C ALA A 142 -4.31 17.54 -27.93
N PRO A 143 -3.91 18.80 -27.65
CA PRO A 143 -2.56 19.12 -27.23
C PRO A 143 -2.38 18.83 -25.74
N GLY A 144 -1.61 17.80 -25.42
CA GLY A 144 -1.09 17.54 -24.08
C GLY A 144 -1.52 16.22 -23.46
N PRO A 145 -0.73 15.67 -22.56
CA PRO A 145 -1.06 14.46 -21.81
C PRO A 145 -2.24 14.77 -20.87
N CYS A 146 -3.39 14.24 -21.19
CA CYS A 146 -4.58 14.27 -20.33
C CYS A 146 -4.77 12.86 -19.80
N CYS A 147 -4.81 12.71 -18.46
CA CYS A 147 -4.97 11.40 -17.82
C CYS A 147 -6.37 10.85 -18.15
N SER A 148 -6.42 9.72 -18.84
CA SER A 148 -7.66 9.03 -19.16
C SER A 148 -8.27 8.35 -17.93
N ALA A 149 -9.57 8.02 -17.98
CA ALA A 149 -10.21 7.27 -16.88
C ALA A 149 -9.54 5.89 -16.64
N GLY A 150 -9.01 5.26 -17.69
CA GLY A 150 -8.25 4.02 -17.60
C GLY A 150 -6.93 4.23 -16.83
N GLU A 151 -6.21 5.32 -17.09
CA GLU A 151 -4.98 5.66 -16.37
C GLU A 151 -5.26 6.01 -14.91
N VAL A 152 -6.37 6.70 -14.58
CA VAL A 152 -6.77 6.95 -13.19
C VAL A 152 -6.98 5.64 -12.44
N LEU A 153 -7.68 4.68 -13.05
CA LEU A 153 -7.88 3.36 -12.46
C LEU A 153 -6.55 2.60 -12.30
N GLU A 154 -5.64 2.72 -13.27
CA GLU A 154 -4.30 2.13 -13.17
C GLU A 154 -3.51 2.73 -12.01
N LEU A 155 -3.49 4.05 -11.83
CA LEU A 155 -2.87 4.71 -10.69
C LEU A 155 -3.46 4.24 -9.35
N CYS A 156 -4.78 4.10 -9.26
CA CYS A 156 -5.44 3.55 -8.08
C CYS A 156 -4.95 2.13 -7.75
N ARG A 157 -4.82 1.27 -8.75
CA ARG A 157 -4.34 -0.11 -8.58
C ARG A 157 -2.87 -0.15 -8.18
N LEU A 158 -2.04 0.65 -8.84
CA LEU A 158 -0.59 0.71 -8.58
C LEU A 158 -0.29 1.14 -7.16
N ILE A 159 -0.90 2.23 -6.67
CA ILE A 159 -0.64 2.70 -5.30
C ILE A 159 -1.14 1.70 -4.25
N ARG A 160 -2.29 1.07 -4.46
CA ARG A 160 -2.80 0.02 -3.56
C ARG A 160 -1.85 -1.16 -3.46
N ASP A 161 -1.29 -1.57 -4.59
CA ASP A 161 -0.34 -2.69 -4.64
C ASP A 161 0.98 -2.31 -3.98
N ALA A 162 1.55 -1.14 -4.33
CA ALA A 162 2.82 -0.69 -3.78
C ALA A 162 2.76 -0.52 -2.25
N ASP A 163 1.70 0.08 -1.73
CA ASP A 163 1.45 0.24 -0.29
C ASP A 163 1.37 -1.13 0.41
N LYS A 164 0.54 -2.05 -0.09
CA LYS A 164 0.40 -3.40 0.49
C LYS A 164 1.70 -4.19 0.47
N CYS A 165 2.50 -4.09 -0.61
CA CYS A 165 3.80 -4.75 -0.67
C CYS A 165 4.72 -4.28 0.47
N ASP A 166 4.73 -2.98 0.81
CA ASP A 166 5.55 -2.49 1.92
C ASP A 166 4.92 -2.75 3.29
N ILE A 167 3.60 -2.83 3.41
CA ILE A 167 2.96 -3.22 4.68
C ILE A 167 3.47 -4.59 5.16
N PHE A 168 3.76 -5.54 4.26
CA PHE A 168 4.38 -6.82 4.64
C PHE A 168 5.78 -6.63 5.25
N ARG A 169 6.58 -5.67 4.76
CA ARG A 169 7.87 -5.33 5.36
C ARG A 169 7.68 -4.71 6.75
N VAL A 170 6.83 -3.69 6.88
CA VAL A 170 6.48 -3.07 8.16
C VAL A 170 6.08 -4.13 9.17
N PHE A 171 5.18 -5.02 8.80
CA PHE A 171 4.69 -6.13 9.62
C PHE A 171 5.83 -7.11 10.04
N ALA A 172 6.86 -7.26 9.20
CA ALA A 172 7.98 -8.15 9.47
C ALA A 172 9.10 -7.53 10.30
N THR A 173 9.29 -6.22 10.25
CA THR A 173 10.50 -5.54 10.75
C THR A 173 10.25 -4.53 11.86
N ASP A 174 9.04 -3.97 11.94
CA ASP A 174 8.74 -2.91 12.91
C ASP A 174 8.12 -3.49 14.19
N ASP A 175 8.13 -2.70 15.27
CA ASP A 175 7.54 -3.11 16.56
C ASP A 175 6.03 -3.26 16.43
N MET A 176 5.49 -4.39 16.85
CA MET A 176 4.05 -4.67 16.74
C MET A 176 3.21 -3.75 17.62
N THR A 177 3.76 -3.23 18.71
CA THR A 177 3.07 -2.23 19.53
C THR A 177 2.80 -0.95 18.74
N ASP A 178 3.76 -0.53 17.91
CA ASP A 178 3.60 0.66 17.03
C ASP A 178 2.68 0.37 15.83
N VAL A 179 2.68 -0.87 15.32
CA VAL A 179 1.92 -1.25 14.13
C VAL A 179 0.46 -1.58 14.44
N VAL A 180 0.20 -2.39 15.47
CA VAL A 180 -1.16 -2.90 15.77
C VAL A 180 -1.64 -2.55 17.18
N GLY A 181 -0.78 -2.01 18.05
CA GLY A 181 -1.13 -1.62 19.42
C GLY A 181 -1.04 -2.75 20.44
N ALA A 182 -0.39 -3.87 20.11
CA ALA A 182 -0.17 -5.00 21.01
C ALA A 182 1.19 -5.65 20.73
N SER A 183 1.81 -6.19 21.78
CA SER A 183 3.05 -6.94 21.70
C SER A 183 2.83 -8.33 21.08
N GLU A 184 3.87 -8.91 20.50
CA GLU A 184 3.80 -10.29 19.96
C GLU A 184 3.44 -11.32 21.03
N GLU A 185 3.84 -11.09 22.29
CA GLU A 185 3.49 -11.96 23.43
C GLU A 185 1.98 -11.93 23.70
N GLU A 186 1.34 -10.75 23.65
CA GLU A 186 -0.13 -10.63 23.79
C GLU A 186 -0.83 -11.30 22.62
N ILE A 187 -0.40 -11.03 21.38
CA ILE A 187 -0.98 -11.61 20.16
C ILE A 187 -0.85 -13.14 20.14
N SER A 188 0.25 -13.69 20.70
CA SER A 188 0.49 -15.14 20.75
C SER A 188 -0.58 -15.92 21.54
N ARG A 189 -1.36 -15.24 22.38
CA ARG A 189 -2.41 -15.81 23.24
C ARG A 189 -3.80 -15.61 22.68
N GLU A 190 -3.94 -14.87 21.58
CA GLU A 190 -5.23 -14.58 20.98
C GLU A 190 -5.70 -15.70 20.06
N THR A 191 -7.01 -15.67 19.77
CA THR A 191 -7.68 -16.56 18.82
C THR A 191 -8.03 -15.81 17.54
N ILE A 192 -8.33 -16.54 16.46
CA ILE A 192 -8.75 -15.96 15.18
C ILE A 192 -10.28 -16.07 15.07
N THR A 193 -10.91 -14.95 14.75
CA THR A 193 -12.36 -14.87 14.53
C THR A 193 -12.78 -15.70 13.30
N PRO A 194 -13.87 -16.49 13.37
CA PRO A 194 -14.30 -17.34 12.26
C PRO A 194 -14.54 -16.59 10.94
N GLU A 195 -15.11 -15.37 11.01
CA GLU A 195 -15.39 -14.53 9.85
C GLU A 195 -14.11 -14.08 9.14
N VAL A 196 -12.99 -13.92 9.86
CA VAL A 196 -11.68 -13.60 9.28
C VAL A 196 -11.15 -14.80 8.50
N MET A 197 -11.24 -16.02 9.05
CA MET A 197 -10.86 -17.24 8.34
C MET A 197 -11.79 -17.55 7.15
N GLU A 198 -13.07 -17.19 7.24
CA GLU A 198 -13.99 -17.31 6.11
C GLU A 198 -13.58 -16.40 4.94
N ALA A 199 -13.20 -15.14 5.22
CA ALA A 199 -12.70 -14.22 4.20
C ALA A 199 -11.41 -14.75 3.55
N LEU A 200 -10.45 -15.27 4.34
CA LEU A 200 -9.22 -15.89 3.85
C LEU A 200 -9.52 -17.07 2.91
N ARG A 201 -10.40 -17.99 3.30
CA ARG A 201 -10.79 -19.16 2.50
C ARG A 201 -11.50 -18.78 1.19
N LYS A 202 -12.15 -17.61 1.16
CA LYS A 202 -12.78 -17.03 -0.03
C LYS A 202 -11.79 -16.20 -0.88
N HIS A 203 -10.53 -16.16 -0.53
CA HIS A 203 -9.51 -15.30 -1.14
C HIS A 203 -9.97 -13.83 -1.24
N ALA A 204 -10.46 -13.31 -0.13
CA ALA A 204 -11.01 -11.95 -0.04
C ALA A 204 -10.32 -11.14 1.07
N SER A 205 -10.27 -9.82 0.87
CA SER A 205 -9.86 -8.90 1.92
C SER A 205 -10.83 -8.94 3.10
N VAL A 206 -10.30 -8.84 4.31
CA VAL A 206 -11.08 -8.85 5.55
C VAL A 206 -11.68 -7.47 5.81
N ASP A 207 -13.00 -7.40 5.99
CA ASP A 207 -13.66 -6.18 6.48
C ASP A 207 -13.16 -5.84 7.90
N ARG A 208 -12.77 -4.58 8.13
CA ARG A 208 -12.28 -4.12 9.44
C ARG A 208 -13.25 -4.44 10.58
N ARG A 209 -14.56 -4.44 10.32
CA ARG A 209 -15.63 -4.75 11.31
C ARG A 209 -15.61 -6.21 11.78
N ALA A 210 -15.05 -7.12 11.00
CA ALA A 210 -14.91 -8.53 11.36
C ALA A 210 -13.75 -8.79 12.33
N ARG A 211 -12.79 -7.85 12.45
CA ARG A 211 -11.60 -8.01 13.30
C ARG A 211 -11.97 -7.72 14.75
N LYS A 212 -11.72 -8.66 15.66
CA LYS A 212 -11.99 -8.54 17.10
C LYS A 212 -10.70 -8.67 17.93
N THR A 213 -9.64 -9.21 17.34
CA THR A 213 -8.34 -9.44 17.99
C THR A 213 -7.21 -8.81 17.15
N HIS A 214 -6.02 -8.65 17.74
CA HIS A 214 -4.83 -8.22 17.00
C HIS A 214 -4.34 -9.33 16.05
N LEU A 215 -4.55 -10.61 16.42
CA LEU A 215 -4.25 -11.73 15.52
C LEU A 215 -5.19 -11.72 14.29
N ASP A 216 -6.44 -11.28 14.41
CA ASP A 216 -7.33 -11.03 13.27
C ASP A 216 -6.75 -9.97 12.32
N GLN A 217 -6.13 -8.92 12.88
CA GLN A 217 -5.47 -7.90 12.08
C GLN A 217 -4.26 -8.48 11.33
N TRP A 218 -3.48 -9.36 11.95
CA TRP A 218 -2.37 -10.06 11.30
C TRP A 218 -2.84 -10.92 10.14
N ILE A 219 -3.88 -11.74 10.33
CA ILE A 219 -4.48 -12.51 9.23
C ILE A 219 -5.04 -11.59 8.14
N SER A 220 -5.61 -10.45 8.52
CA SER A 220 -6.08 -9.46 7.54
C SER A 220 -4.95 -8.91 6.67
N PHE A 221 -3.74 -8.74 7.20
CA PHE A 221 -2.58 -8.33 6.41
C PHE A 221 -2.16 -9.44 5.43
N LEU A 222 -2.20 -10.72 5.84
CA LEU A 222 -2.01 -11.83 4.88
C LEU A 222 -3.01 -11.77 3.71
N CYS A 223 -4.27 -11.46 4.01
CA CYS A 223 -5.32 -11.36 2.99
C CYS A 223 -5.09 -10.21 1.98
N PHE A 224 -4.14 -9.29 2.21
CA PHE A 224 -3.77 -8.27 1.22
C PHE A 224 -3.22 -8.88 -0.07
N VAL A 225 -2.66 -10.08 -0.03
CA VAL A 225 -2.22 -10.80 -1.23
C VAL A 225 -3.38 -10.99 -2.22
N PHE A 226 -4.59 -11.23 -1.73
CA PHE A 226 -5.80 -11.44 -2.55
C PHE A 226 -6.36 -10.14 -3.17
N ASP A 227 -5.89 -8.98 -2.71
CA ASP A 227 -6.28 -7.66 -3.22
C ASP A 227 -5.18 -7.01 -4.09
N LEU A 228 -4.11 -7.73 -4.37
CA LEU A 228 -3.10 -7.28 -5.31
C LEU A 228 -3.62 -7.40 -6.75
N ASN A 229 -3.43 -6.35 -7.53
CA ASN A 229 -3.99 -6.23 -8.87
C ASN A 229 -3.06 -6.80 -9.95
N TYR A 230 -1.75 -6.86 -9.67
CA TYR A 230 -0.74 -7.21 -10.67
C TYR A 230 0.08 -8.42 -10.24
N ARG A 231 0.44 -9.26 -11.23
CA ARG A 231 1.32 -10.43 -11.00
C ARG A 231 2.68 -10.00 -10.46
N GLU A 232 3.20 -8.89 -10.93
CA GLU A 232 4.46 -8.30 -10.51
C GLU A 232 4.45 -7.97 -9.02
N SER A 233 3.33 -7.48 -8.49
CA SER A 233 3.14 -7.21 -7.07
C SER A 233 3.16 -8.49 -6.24
N ILE A 234 2.44 -9.52 -6.67
CA ILE A 234 2.43 -10.85 -6.02
C ILE A 234 3.85 -11.40 -5.97
N GLN A 235 4.60 -11.24 -7.05
CA GLN A 235 5.96 -11.72 -7.14
C GLN A 235 6.92 -10.97 -6.23
N ILE A 236 6.79 -9.63 -6.12
CA ILE A 236 7.54 -8.82 -5.16
C ILE A 236 7.31 -9.37 -3.74
N VAL A 237 6.06 -9.59 -3.34
CA VAL A 237 5.71 -10.13 -2.01
C VAL A 237 6.31 -11.53 -1.81
N LYS A 238 6.22 -12.40 -2.80
CA LYS A 238 6.77 -13.76 -2.75
C LYS A 238 8.29 -13.76 -2.58
N GLU A 239 9.01 -12.94 -3.35
CA GLU A 239 10.47 -12.85 -3.32
C GLU A 239 10.99 -12.23 -2.02
N GLN A 240 10.30 -11.20 -1.49
CA GLN A 240 10.63 -10.58 -0.23
C GLN A 240 10.40 -11.52 0.97
N GLY A 241 9.38 -12.37 0.91
CA GLY A 241 9.04 -13.35 1.95
C GLY A 241 8.71 -12.74 3.31
N TYR A 242 8.43 -11.44 3.38
CA TYR A 242 8.12 -10.74 4.63
C TYR A 242 6.85 -11.25 5.30
N TYR A 243 5.82 -11.61 4.54
CA TYR A 243 4.51 -12.02 5.05
C TYR A 243 4.56 -13.21 6.02
N LYS A 244 5.59 -14.07 5.95
CA LYS A 244 5.77 -15.23 6.84
C LYS A 244 6.49 -14.90 8.14
N LYS A 245 7.33 -13.87 8.15
CA LYS A 245 8.27 -13.62 9.25
C LYS A 245 7.62 -13.42 10.62
N PRO A 246 6.54 -12.62 10.78
CA PRO A 246 5.87 -12.46 12.07
C PRO A 246 5.36 -13.80 12.63
N PHE A 247 4.75 -14.60 11.78
CA PHE A 247 4.19 -15.90 12.16
C PHE A 247 5.26 -16.95 12.49
N ALA A 248 6.42 -16.89 11.81
CA ALA A 248 7.52 -17.81 12.05
C ALA A 248 8.25 -17.54 13.38
N ARG A 249 8.30 -16.27 13.85
CA ARG A 249 8.96 -15.90 15.09
C ARG A 249 8.05 -15.94 16.32
N THR A 250 6.73 -16.02 16.14
CA THR A 250 5.74 -16.00 17.21
C THR A 250 5.38 -17.42 17.65
N ASP A 251 5.55 -17.72 18.95
CA ASP A 251 5.14 -18.98 19.55
C ASP A 251 3.69 -18.93 20.04
N PHE A 252 2.74 -19.20 19.15
CA PHE A 252 1.32 -19.20 19.44
C PHE A 252 0.99 -20.22 20.52
N LYS A 253 0.33 -19.79 21.60
CA LYS A 253 0.08 -20.60 22.80
C LYS A 253 -1.14 -21.51 22.63
N ASP A 254 -2.14 -21.08 21.86
CA ASP A 254 -3.32 -21.90 21.55
C ASP A 254 -3.03 -22.81 20.34
N PRO A 255 -3.12 -24.15 20.50
CA PRO A 255 -2.93 -25.08 19.38
C PRO A 255 -3.94 -24.89 18.24
N ALA A 256 -5.17 -24.44 18.54
CA ALA A 256 -6.17 -24.15 17.52
C ALA A 256 -5.80 -22.91 16.71
N ALA A 257 -5.38 -21.82 17.35
CA ALA A 257 -4.87 -20.63 16.68
C ALA A 257 -3.65 -20.97 15.82
N LYS A 258 -2.72 -21.77 16.34
CA LYS A 258 -1.53 -22.24 15.59
C LYS A 258 -1.90 -23.03 14.34
N ALA A 259 -2.91 -23.88 14.40
CA ALA A 259 -3.42 -24.62 13.25
C ALA A 259 -4.06 -23.70 12.19
N LEU A 260 -4.84 -22.70 12.61
CA LEU A 260 -5.45 -21.72 11.72
C LEU A 260 -4.41 -20.79 11.06
N VAL A 261 -3.38 -20.37 11.79
CA VAL A 261 -2.25 -19.61 11.24
C VAL A 261 -1.54 -20.41 10.15
N ARG A 262 -1.29 -21.70 10.38
CA ARG A 262 -0.68 -22.56 9.37
C ARG A 262 -1.56 -22.68 8.13
N GLU A 263 -2.87 -22.93 8.30
CA GLU A 263 -3.86 -22.95 7.21
C GLU A 263 -3.79 -21.64 6.40
N ALA A 264 -3.72 -20.49 7.09
CA ALA A 264 -3.68 -19.18 6.45
C ALA A 264 -2.41 -19.00 5.58
N LEU A 265 -1.25 -19.40 6.09
CA LEU A 265 0.01 -19.33 5.34
C LEU A 265 0.01 -20.28 4.13
N GLU A 266 -0.47 -21.51 4.30
CA GLU A 266 -0.59 -22.49 3.22
C GLU A 266 -1.53 -21.99 2.11
N ALA A 267 -2.67 -21.38 2.46
CA ALA A 267 -3.61 -20.81 1.51
C ALA A 267 -2.99 -19.65 0.70
N VAL A 268 -2.26 -18.76 1.37
CA VAL A 268 -1.57 -17.64 0.71
C VAL A 268 -0.44 -18.13 -0.19
N ASP A 269 0.35 -19.10 0.25
CA ASP A 269 1.41 -19.72 -0.57
C ASP A 269 0.83 -20.33 -1.84
N LEU A 270 -0.20 -21.15 -1.71
CA LEU A 270 -0.87 -21.78 -2.84
C LEU A 270 -1.46 -20.76 -3.82
N TYR A 271 -2.08 -19.70 -3.31
CA TYR A 271 -2.59 -18.62 -4.14
C TYR A 271 -1.47 -17.96 -4.96
N MET A 272 -0.36 -17.60 -4.31
CA MET A 272 0.77 -16.95 -4.99
C MET A 272 1.48 -17.88 -5.97
N GLU A 273 1.50 -19.20 -5.73
CA GLU A 273 2.03 -20.18 -6.68
C GLU A 273 1.17 -20.27 -7.94
N THR A 274 -0.15 -20.23 -7.78
CA THR A 274 -1.11 -20.32 -8.89
C THR A 274 -1.08 -19.09 -9.78
N PHE A 275 -0.85 -17.90 -9.20
CA PHE A 275 -0.85 -16.61 -9.93
C PHE A 275 0.54 -16.10 -10.30
N GLY A 276 1.62 -16.67 -9.74
CA GLY A 276 3.01 -16.20 -9.91
C GLY A 276 3.79 -17.05 -10.90
N GLU A 277 3.88 -16.67 -12.17
CA GLU A 277 4.96 -17.15 -13.04
C GLU A 277 6.27 -16.44 -12.66
N THR A 278 7.39 -17.19 -12.73
CA THR A 278 8.72 -16.78 -12.24
C THR A 278 9.29 -15.59 -13.03
N ILE A 279 9.72 -14.52 -12.36
CA ILE A 279 10.49 -13.41 -12.98
C ILE A 279 11.88 -13.92 -13.42
N PRO A 280 12.42 -13.47 -14.57
CA PRO A 280 13.78 -13.79 -14.98
C PRO A 280 14.82 -13.41 -13.91
N GLY A 281 15.83 -14.27 -13.71
CA GLY A 281 16.81 -14.17 -12.61
C GLY A 281 17.58 -12.83 -12.45
N ALA A 282 17.61 -11.99 -13.51
CA ALA A 282 18.22 -10.66 -13.48
C ALA A 282 17.58 -9.68 -12.48
N LEU A 283 16.37 -9.97 -11.98
CA LEU A 283 15.67 -9.11 -11.02
C LEU A 283 15.89 -9.55 -9.56
N ARG A 284 16.42 -10.74 -9.30
CA ARG A 284 16.70 -11.22 -7.94
C ARG A 284 17.74 -10.36 -7.21
N GLU A 285 18.74 -9.86 -7.93
CA GLU A 285 19.80 -9.02 -7.34
C GLU A 285 19.26 -7.66 -6.84
N PHE A 286 18.19 -7.17 -7.44
CA PHE A 286 17.59 -5.88 -7.08
C PHE A 286 16.87 -5.91 -5.73
N PHE A 287 16.27 -7.04 -5.36
CA PHE A 287 15.50 -7.17 -4.11
C PHE A 287 16.38 -7.51 -2.89
N GLN A 288 17.66 -7.84 -3.09
CA GLN A 288 18.60 -8.18 -2.00
C GLN A 288 19.35 -6.97 -1.43
N ALA A 289 19.30 -5.81 -2.10
CA ALA A 289 19.92 -4.59 -1.59
C ALA A 289 18.96 -3.88 -0.62
N PRO A 290 19.39 -3.59 0.62
CA PRO A 290 18.61 -2.72 1.50
C PRO A 290 18.44 -1.34 0.84
N PRO A 291 17.30 -0.64 1.07
CA PRO A 291 17.13 0.69 0.54
C PRO A 291 18.31 1.57 0.98
N LYS A 292 19.01 2.15 0.03
CA LYS A 292 20.07 3.11 0.34
C LYS A 292 19.41 4.30 1.02
N MET A 293 19.57 4.37 2.33
CA MET A 293 19.27 5.57 3.09
C MET A 293 20.25 6.66 2.59
N ALA A 294 19.71 7.66 1.91
CA ALA A 294 20.38 8.88 1.55
C ALA A 294 20.25 9.91 2.67
#